data_ed6b3591a915bb3717423d2c6bc2b4f6
#
_entry.id   ed6b3591a915bb3717423d2c6bc2b4f6
#
_cell.length_a   1.000
_cell.length_b   1.000
_cell.length_c   1.000
_cell.angle_alpha   90.00
_cell.angle_beta   90.00
_cell.angle_gamma   90.00
#
_symmetry.space_group_name_H-M   'P 1'
#
loop_
_entity.id
_entity.type
_entity.pdbx_description
1 polymer ?
#
loop_
_entity_poly.entity_id
_entity_poly.type
_entity_poly.pdbx_seq_one_letter_code
_entity_poly.pdbx_strand_id
1 'polypeptide(L)'
;RRPISINFVDKLRNELWLLVAEVGNGTQTIAAVKSGDTLNCVFPLGNGFTYPASLSDKVLLIGGGVGVAPLLYFGKLCKERGISVTFLLGARTASDLLELDEFRKYGETFVTTEDGSVGEKGYVTNHSILSKYHFNQISTCGPKPMMISVAKYAQANNIRCEASLENLMACGLGACRSEE
;
A
#
# COMPACT_ATOMS: atom_id res chain seq x y z
N ARG A 1 -13.27 9.43 -14.33
CA ARG A 1 -12.10 8.54 -14.10
C ARG A 1 -11.72 8.57 -12.64
N ARG A 2 -11.10 7.48 -12.15
CA ARG A 2 -10.60 7.38 -10.77
C ARG A 2 -9.24 6.71 -10.80
N PRO A 3 -8.21 7.26 -10.14
CA PRO A 3 -6.96 6.56 -9.90
C PRO A 3 -7.23 5.43 -8.90
N ILE A 4 -6.88 4.22 -9.26
CA ILE A 4 -6.99 3.05 -8.40
C ILE A 4 -5.66 2.31 -8.49
N SER A 5 -5.04 2.08 -7.35
CA SER A 5 -3.79 1.32 -7.28
C SER A 5 -4.04 -0.15 -7.65
N ILE A 6 -3.11 -0.72 -8.40
CA ILE A 6 -3.10 -2.17 -8.64
C ILE A 6 -2.79 -2.85 -7.30
N ASN A 7 -3.72 -3.69 -6.83
CA ASN A 7 -3.55 -4.45 -5.60
C ASN A 7 -2.73 -5.72 -5.84
N PHE A 8 -3.08 -6.48 -6.88
CA PHE A 8 -2.38 -7.70 -7.22
C PHE A 8 -2.50 -8.03 -8.70
N VAL A 9 -1.52 -8.78 -9.23
CA VAL A 9 -1.55 -9.34 -10.58
C VAL A 9 -1.24 -10.83 -10.49
N ASP A 10 -2.23 -11.66 -10.87
CA ASP A 10 -2.05 -13.09 -11.08
C ASP A 10 -1.92 -13.40 -12.56
N LYS A 11 -0.69 -13.59 -13.02
CA LYS A 11 -0.40 -13.88 -14.43
C LYS A 11 -0.87 -15.26 -14.87
N LEU A 12 -0.95 -16.22 -13.94
CA LEU A 12 -1.38 -17.60 -14.26
C LEU A 12 -2.88 -17.66 -14.52
N ARG A 13 -3.65 -16.88 -13.75
CA ARG A 13 -5.09 -16.78 -13.89
C ARG A 13 -5.54 -15.68 -14.82
N ASN A 14 -4.61 -14.83 -15.28
CA ASN A 14 -4.90 -13.61 -16.04
C ASN A 14 -5.86 -12.68 -15.29
N GLU A 15 -5.60 -12.48 -14.00
CA GLU A 15 -6.41 -11.67 -13.10
C GLU A 15 -5.66 -10.41 -12.65
N LEU A 16 -6.40 -9.32 -12.59
CA LEU A 16 -5.99 -8.06 -11.96
C LEU A 16 -6.90 -7.77 -10.79
N TRP A 17 -6.32 -7.58 -9.60
CA TRP A 17 -7.09 -7.28 -8.39
C TRP A 17 -7.03 -5.78 -8.11
N LEU A 18 -8.18 -5.23 -7.77
CA LEU A 18 -8.35 -3.84 -7.34
C LEU A 18 -9.02 -3.83 -5.97
N LEU A 19 -8.39 -3.16 -5.02
CA LEU A 19 -8.98 -2.91 -3.71
C LEU A 19 -9.57 -1.50 -3.72
N VAL A 20 -10.89 -1.39 -3.59
CA VAL A 20 -11.62 -0.13 -3.78
C VAL A 20 -12.44 0.20 -2.54
N ALA A 21 -12.19 1.37 -1.94
CA ALA A 21 -13.05 1.92 -0.90
C ALA A 21 -14.19 2.73 -1.51
N GLU A 22 -15.41 2.51 -1.05
CA GLU A 22 -16.61 3.21 -1.49
C GLU A 22 -16.74 4.58 -0.81
N VAL A 23 -15.98 5.57 -1.30
CA VAL A 23 -15.92 6.90 -0.70
C VAL A 23 -16.68 7.98 -1.50
N GLY A 24 -17.23 7.63 -2.65
CA GLY A 24 -17.98 8.57 -3.49
C GLY A 24 -18.56 7.90 -4.73
N ASN A 25 -19.37 8.63 -5.51
CA ASN A 25 -20.14 8.09 -6.63
C ASN A 25 -19.32 7.23 -7.62
N GLY A 26 -18.09 7.67 -7.94
CA GLY A 26 -17.25 6.93 -8.89
C GLY A 26 -16.76 5.58 -8.35
N THR A 27 -16.40 5.49 -7.07
CA THR A 27 -15.98 4.23 -6.44
C THR A 27 -17.17 3.34 -6.13
N GLN A 28 -18.33 3.90 -5.81
CA GLN A 28 -19.60 3.17 -5.70
C GLN A 28 -20.00 2.52 -7.04
N THR A 29 -19.82 3.25 -8.16
CA THR A 29 -20.06 2.68 -9.50
C THR A 29 -19.13 1.49 -9.78
N ILE A 30 -17.87 1.57 -9.38
CA ILE A 30 -16.92 0.45 -9.52
C ILE A 30 -17.34 -0.73 -8.63
N ALA A 31 -17.72 -0.48 -7.38
CA ALA A 31 -18.17 -1.51 -6.45
C ALA A 31 -19.47 -2.21 -6.88
N ALA A 32 -20.32 -1.53 -7.67
CA ALA A 32 -21.55 -2.09 -8.20
C ALA A 32 -21.35 -3.04 -9.41
N VAL A 33 -20.13 -3.13 -9.97
CA VAL A 33 -19.80 -4.03 -11.10
C VAL A 33 -19.95 -5.48 -10.66
N LYS A 34 -20.63 -6.27 -11.47
CA LYS A 34 -20.93 -7.68 -11.20
C LYS A 34 -20.07 -8.59 -12.07
N SER A 35 -20.01 -9.85 -11.68
CA SER A 35 -19.38 -10.88 -12.52
C SER A 35 -20.03 -10.94 -13.89
N GLY A 36 -19.18 -10.88 -14.94
CA GLY A 36 -19.62 -10.80 -16.34
C GLY A 36 -19.72 -9.39 -16.91
N ASP A 37 -19.69 -8.36 -16.07
CA ASP A 37 -19.66 -6.97 -16.53
C ASP A 37 -18.27 -6.58 -17.03
N THR A 38 -18.20 -5.51 -17.81
CA THR A 38 -16.94 -4.97 -18.34
C THR A 38 -16.56 -3.67 -17.64
N LEU A 39 -15.34 -3.57 -17.16
CA LEU A 39 -14.76 -2.35 -16.61
C LEU A 39 -13.73 -1.76 -17.59
N ASN A 40 -13.96 -0.51 -18.02
CA ASN A 40 -13.00 0.20 -18.87
C ASN A 40 -11.85 0.76 -18.02
N CYS A 41 -10.62 0.29 -18.30
CA CYS A 41 -9.40 0.72 -17.63
C CYS A 41 -8.42 1.36 -18.61
N VAL A 42 -7.68 2.37 -18.13
CA VAL A 42 -6.53 2.94 -18.84
C VAL A 42 -5.29 2.61 -18.04
N PHE A 43 -4.39 1.83 -18.61
CA PHE A 43 -3.11 1.51 -17.99
C PHE A 43 -2.04 1.12 -19.03
N PRO A 44 -0.74 1.12 -18.66
CA PRO A 44 -0.22 1.48 -17.35
C PRO A 44 -0.24 3.01 -17.14
N LEU A 45 -0.54 3.44 -15.91
CA LEU A 45 -0.47 4.85 -15.49
C LEU A 45 0.30 4.98 -14.17
N GLY A 46 0.94 6.14 -13.99
CA GLY A 46 1.69 6.47 -12.78
C GLY A 46 3.01 5.70 -12.66
N ASN A 47 3.64 5.85 -11.49
CA ASN A 47 4.90 5.21 -11.14
C ASN A 47 4.70 4.29 -9.95
N GLY A 48 5.31 3.11 -10.01
CA GLY A 48 5.37 2.20 -8.86
C GLY A 48 6.44 2.60 -7.86
N PHE A 49 6.46 1.93 -6.70
CA PHE A 49 7.55 2.08 -5.73
C PHE A 49 8.88 1.63 -6.31
N THR A 50 9.94 2.33 -5.91
CA THR A 50 11.30 2.00 -6.33
C THR A 50 11.83 0.80 -5.53
N TYR A 51 12.49 -0.12 -6.22
CA TYR A 51 13.19 -1.23 -5.54
C TYR A 51 14.38 -0.70 -4.72
N PRO A 52 14.74 -1.41 -3.63
CA PRO A 52 15.94 -1.08 -2.87
C PRO A 52 17.20 -1.18 -3.74
N ALA A 53 18.25 -0.46 -3.30
CA ALA A 53 19.52 -0.43 -4.04
C ALA A 53 20.27 -1.78 -3.97
N SER A 54 20.09 -2.53 -2.89
CA SER A 54 20.71 -3.84 -2.67
C SER A 54 19.66 -4.90 -2.36
N LEU A 55 19.90 -6.14 -2.78
CA LEU A 55 19.09 -7.30 -2.39
C LEU A 55 19.21 -7.63 -0.90
N SER A 56 20.28 -7.17 -0.24
CA SER A 56 20.47 -7.30 1.21
C SER A 56 19.70 -6.26 2.03
N ASP A 57 19.13 -5.25 1.38
CA ASP A 57 18.36 -4.22 2.05
C ASP A 57 17.07 -4.81 2.66
N LYS A 58 16.77 -4.37 3.87
CA LYS A 58 15.53 -4.70 4.55
C LYS A 58 14.48 -3.63 4.24
N VAL A 59 13.40 -4.04 3.62
CA VAL A 59 12.31 -3.15 3.21
C VAL A 59 11.14 -3.27 4.16
N LEU A 60 10.68 -2.13 4.67
CA LEU A 60 9.45 -2.03 5.46
C LEU A 60 8.35 -1.38 4.62
N LEU A 61 7.24 -2.10 4.45
CA LEU A 61 6.07 -1.63 3.75
C LEU A 61 4.98 -1.28 4.77
N ILE A 62 4.66 0.02 4.88
CA ILE A 62 3.71 0.52 5.89
C ILE A 62 2.42 0.96 5.19
N GLY A 63 1.31 0.33 5.57
CA GLY A 63 0.01 0.63 4.98
C GLY A 63 -1.10 0.87 5.99
N GLY A 64 -2.10 1.66 5.61
CA GLY A 64 -3.28 1.91 6.43
C GLY A 64 -4.57 1.98 5.62
N GLY A 65 -5.61 1.28 6.08
CA GLY A 65 -6.88 1.19 5.38
C GLY A 65 -6.71 0.69 3.94
N VAL A 66 -7.44 1.25 2.97
CA VAL A 66 -7.32 0.88 1.55
C VAL A 66 -5.95 1.17 0.94
N GLY A 67 -5.13 2.02 1.59
CA GLY A 67 -3.76 2.30 1.15
C GLY A 67 -2.81 1.10 1.24
N VAL A 68 -3.24 -0.02 1.80
CA VAL A 68 -2.48 -1.28 1.73
C VAL A 68 -2.41 -1.85 0.30
N ALA A 69 -3.35 -1.45 -0.57
CA ALA A 69 -3.50 -2.00 -1.92
C ALA A 69 -2.19 -2.07 -2.74
N PRO A 70 -1.44 -0.99 -2.97
CA PRO A 70 -0.23 -1.05 -3.80
C PRO A 70 0.92 -1.83 -3.15
N LEU A 71 0.86 -2.06 -1.83
CA LEU A 71 1.93 -2.70 -1.07
C LEU A 71 1.96 -4.21 -1.24
N LEU A 72 0.80 -4.85 -1.45
CA LEU A 72 0.71 -6.31 -1.59
C LEU A 72 1.49 -6.79 -2.82
N TYR A 73 1.20 -6.23 -3.98
CA TYR A 73 1.88 -6.63 -5.22
C TYR A 73 3.36 -6.24 -5.21
N PHE A 74 3.69 -5.07 -4.69
CA PHE A 74 5.09 -4.65 -4.55
C PHE A 74 5.87 -5.59 -3.64
N GLY A 75 5.29 -6.00 -2.51
CA GLY A 75 5.91 -6.99 -1.62
C GLY A 75 6.14 -8.34 -2.28
N LYS A 76 5.16 -8.84 -3.07
CA LYS A 76 5.34 -10.05 -3.90
C LYS A 76 6.53 -9.89 -4.85
N LEU A 77 6.61 -8.78 -5.58
CA LEU A 77 7.68 -8.52 -6.53
C LEU A 77 9.07 -8.39 -5.85
N CYS A 78 9.13 -7.83 -4.65
CA CYS A 78 10.34 -7.80 -3.83
C CYS A 78 10.78 -9.21 -3.43
N LYS A 79 9.84 -10.01 -2.90
CA LYS A 79 10.11 -11.42 -2.51
C LYS A 79 10.60 -12.26 -3.69
N GLU A 80 10.00 -12.11 -4.87
CA GLU A 80 10.43 -12.81 -6.10
C GLU A 80 11.85 -12.43 -6.54
N ARG A 81 12.34 -11.26 -6.13
CA ARG A 81 13.72 -10.80 -6.35
C ARG A 81 14.68 -11.18 -5.22
N GLY A 82 14.22 -11.91 -4.21
CA GLY A 82 15.03 -12.26 -3.05
C GLY A 82 15.24 -11.13 -2.04
N ILE A 83 14.46 -10.05 -2.13
CA ILE A 83 14.51 -8.91 -1.20
C ILE A 83 13.67 -9.25 0.04
N SER A 84 14.25 -9.04 1.23
CA SER A 84 13.56 -9.23 2.50
C SER A 84 12.51 -8.13 2.73
N VAL A 85 11.25 -8.51 2.87
CA VAL A 85 10.12 -7.61 3.07
C VAL A 85 9.47 -7.85 4.41
N THR A 86 9.19 -6.77 5.12
CA THR A 86 8.35 -6.73 6.31
C THR A 86 7.16 -5.80 6.06
N PHE A 87 5.98 -6.22 6.45
CA PHE A 87 4.76 -5.39 6.40
C PHE A 87 4.39 -4.90 7.78
N LEU A 88 3.95 -3.66 7.88
CA LEU A 88 3.34 -3.08 9.05
C LEU A 88 2.01 -2.43 8.66
N LEU A 89 0.92 -3.08 9.03
CA LEU A 89 -0.42 -2.69 8.63
C LEU A 89 -1.16 -2.05 9.80
N GLY A 90 -1.70 -0.86 9.57
CA GLY A 90 -2.46 -0.10 10.55
C GLY A 90 -3.95 -0.05 10.20
N ALA A 91 -4.79 -0.20 11.23
CA ALA A 91 -6.24 -0.05 11.12
C ALA A 91 -6.81 0.58 12.38
N ARG A 92 -8.08 1.02 12.34
CA ARG A 92 -8.78 1.48 13.55
C ARG A 92 -9.16 0.31 14.45
N THR A 93 -9.66 -0.75 13.84
CA THR A 93 -10.12 -1.97 14.52
C THR A 93 -9.69 -3.21 13.75
N ALA A 94 -9.82 -4.38 14.34
CA ALA A 94 -9.54 -5.66 13.70
C ALA A 94 -10.36 -5.89 12.41
N SER A 95 -11.61 -5.41 12.38
CA SER A 95 -12.50 -5.53 11.20
C SER A 95 -12.08 -4.65 10.03
N ASP A 96 -11.27 -3.62 10.28
CA ASP A 96 -10.74 -2.73 9.23
C ASP A 96 -9.42 -3.24 8.61
N LEU A 97 -8.89 -4.36 9.08
CA LEU A 97 -7.70 -4.99 8.52
C LEU A 97 -8.05 -5.72 7.23
N LEU A 98 -7.39 -5.33 6.16
CA LEU A 98 -7.65 -5.86 4.83
C LEU A 98 -6.56 -6.84 4.41
N GLU A 99 -6.96 -7.98 3.83
CA GLU A 99 -6.09 -8.94 3.12
C GLU A 99 -4.90 -9.48 3.95
N LEU A 100 -5.00 -9.52 5.30
CA LEU A 100 -3.91 -9.88 6.19
C LEU A 100 -3.23 -11.22 5.82
N ASP A 101 -4.01 -12.22 5.43
CA ASP A 101 -3.48 -13.54 5.06
C ASP A 101 -2.75 -13.51 3.71
N GLU A 102 -3.12 -12.61 2.80
CA GLU A 102 -2.38 -12.41 1.55
C GLU A 102 -1.01 -11.79 1.82
N PHE A 103 -0.93 -10.77 2.68
CA PHE A 103 0.35 -10.16 3.06
C PHE A 103 1.32 -11.16 3.70
N ARG A 104 0.83 -12.02 4.57
CA ARG A 104 1.62 -13.08 5.22
C ARG A 104 2.30 -14.05 4.26
N LYS A 105 1.76 -14.22 3.06
CA LYS A 105 2.39 -15.06 2.02
C LYS A 105 3.70 -14.48 1.49
N TYR A 106 3.87 -13.15 1.57
CA TYR A 106 4.99 -12.47 0.93
C TYR A 106 6.04 -11.90 1.88
N GLY A 107 5.73 -11.75 3.17
CA GLY A 107 6.67 -11.28 4.18
C GLY A 107 6.15 -11.38 5.59
N GLU A 108 7.05 -11.13 6.54
CA GLU A 108 6.66 -11.02 7.94
C GLU A 108 5.70 -9.83 8.09
N THR A 109 4.58 -10.04 8.76
CA THR A 109 3.48 -9.08 8.80
C THR A 109 3.10 -8.75 10.22
N PHE A 110 3.27 -7.49 10.58
CA PHE A 110 2.92 -6.89 11.87
C PHE A 110 1.67 -6.00 11.71
N VAL A 111 0.96 -5.81 12.81
CA VAL A 111 -0.33 -5.12 12.81
C VAL A 111 -0.41 -4.19 14.00
N THR A 112 -0.98 -3.00 13.77
CA THR A 112 -1.47 -2.13 14.83
C THR A 112 -2.97 -1.86 14.65
N THR A 113 -3.69 -1.79 15.76
CA THR A 113 -5.07 -1.26 15.77
C THR A 113 -5.18 -0.16 16.80
N GLU A 114 -5.90 0.92 16.48
CA GLU A 114 -6.03 2.07 17.40
C GLU A 114 -6.72 1.66 18.69
N ASP A 115 -7.71 0.75 18.61
CA ASP A 115 -8.43 0.21 19.75
C ASP A 115 -7.70 -0.91 20.50
N GLY A 116 -6.67 -1.53 19.88
CA GLY A 116 -5.92 -2.65 20.43
C GLY A 116 -6.62 -4.00 20.26
N SER A 117 -7.60 -4.11 19.37
CA SER A 117 -8.34 -5.36 19.13
C SER A 117 -7.48 -6.46 18.49
N VAL A 118 -6.44 -6.09 17.70
CA VAL A 118 -5.44 -7.02 17.15
C VAL A 118 -4.09 -6.32 17.02
N GLY A 119 -3.01 -7.06 17.23
CA GLY A 119 -1.64 -6.55 17.16
C GLY A 119 -1.29 -5.62 18.32
N GLU A 120 -0.38 -4.68 18.07
CA GLU A 120 -0.05 -3.65 19.06
C GLU A 120 -1.08 -2.52 19.00
N LYS A 121 -1.48 -2.02 20.19
CA LYS A 121 -2.40 -0.89 20.29
C LYS A 121 -1.70 0.41 19.89
N GLY A 122 -2.32 1.17 18.98
CA GLY A 122 -1.86 2.50 18.59
C GLY A 122 -1.68 2.67 17.10
N TYR A 123 -0.84 3.62 16.72
CA TYR A 123 -0.53 3.91 15.31
C TYR A 123 0.70 3.14 14.84
N VAL A 124 0.86 2.98 13.53
CA VAL A 124 2.00 2.27 12.92
C VAL A 124 3.36 2.79 13.42
N THR A 125 3.48 4.09 13.67
CA THR A 125 4.72 4.71 14.19
C THR A 125 4.99 4.43 15.67
N ASN A 126 4.04 3.81 16.39
CA ASN A 126 4.21 3.38 17.79
C ASN A 126 4.63 1.91 17.92
N HIS A 127 4.56 1.12 16.83
CA HIS A 127 4.82 -0.30 16.88
C HIS A 127 6.27 -0.61 17.25
N SER A 128 6.45 -1.56 18.18
CA SER A 128 7.76 -1.94 18.74
C SER A 128 8.78 -2.43 17.71
N ILE A 129 8.34 -2.90 16.55
CA ILE A 129 9.21 -3.35 15.46
C ILE A 129 10.16 -2.24 15.01
N LEU A 130 9.73 -0.97 15.04
CA LEU A 130 10.51 0.18 14.60
C LEU A 130 11.74 0.45 15.48
N SER A 131 11.70 -0.02 16.72
CA SER A 131 12.87 0.05 17.64
C SER A 131 13.68 -1.24 17.67
N LYS A 132 13.10 -2.37 17.27
CA LYS A 132 13.76 -3.69 17.31
C LYS A 132 14.56 -4.01 16.04
N TYR A 133 14.14 -3.47 14.90
CA TYR A 133 14.74 -3.78 13.60
C TYR A 133 15.23 -2.52 12.92
N HIS A 134 16.32 -2.66 12.19
CA HIS A 134 16.79 -1.61 11.30
C HIS A 134 16.31 -1.90 9.87
N PHE A 135 15.73 -0.89 9.22
CA PHE A 135 15.27 -0.95 7.84
C PHE A 135 16.07 0.02 6.98
N ASN A 136 16.36 -0.36 5.75
CA ASN A 136 17.09 0.46 4.79
C ASN A 136 16.15 1.35 3.96
N GLN A 137 14.93 0.85 3.73
CA GLN A 137 13.92 1.56 2.95
C GLN A 137 12.53 1.34 3.56
N ILE A 138 11.74 2.42 3.53
CA ILE A 138 10.32 2.41 3.87
C ILE A 138 9.53 2.84 2.65
N SER A 139 8.50 2.07 2.27
CA SER A 139 7.48 2.50 1.32
C SER A 139 6.14 2.53 2.01
N THR A 140 5.40 3.63 1.86
CA THR A 140 4.15 3.82 2.61
C THR A 140 3.01 4.31 1.72
N CYS A 141 1.80 3.84 2.04
CA CYS A 141 0.56 4.32 1.43
C CYS A 141 -0.60 4.23 2.44
N GLY A 142 -1.44 5.24 2.48
CA GLY A 142 -2.61 5.30 3.38
C GLY A 142 -3.02 6.72 3.73
N PRO A 143 -3.70 6.92 4.85
CA PRO A 143 -4.16 8.23 5.26
C PRO A 143 -3.02 9.25 5.38
N LYS A 144 -3.23 10.47 4.90
CA LYS A 144 -2.21 11.53 4.89
C LYS A 144 -1.52 11.75 6.24
N PRO A 145 -2.23 11.79 7.39
CA PRO A 145 -1.56 11.93 8.69
C PRO A 145 -0.60 10.78 9.01
N MET A 146 -0.97 9.54 8.65
CA MET A 146 -0.11 8.36 8.83
C MET A 146 1.16 8.50 7.98
N MET A 147 1.04 8.80 6.69
CA MET A 147 2.19 8.95 5.79
C MET A 147 3.14 10.07 6.25
N ILE A 148 2.61 11.20 6.74
CA ILE A 148 3.42 12.28 7.32
C ILE A 148 4.20 11.78 8.54
N SER A 149 3.56 11.02 9.43
CA SER A 149 4.21 10.49 10.64
C SER A 149 5.30 9.49 10.28
N VAL A 150 5.04 8.62 9.29
CA VAL A 150 6.02 7.66 8.76
C VAL A 150 7.21 8.38 8.11
N ALA A 151 6.96 9.42 7.31
CA ALA A 151 8.03 10.20 6.69
C ALA A 151 8.92 10.90 7.73
N LYS A 152 8.32 11.48 8.79
CA LYS A 152 9.07 12.08 9.91
C LYS A 152 9.92 11.05 10.65
N TYR A 153 9.37 9.86 10.91
CA TYR A 153 10.12 8.75 11.50
C TYR A 153 11.32 8.36 10.63
N ALA A 154 11.10 8.17 9.34
CA ALA A 154 12.14 7.80 8.39
C ALA A 154 13.25 8.87 8.32
N GLN A 155 12.88 10.15 8.27
CA GLN A 155 13.81 11.29 8.28
C GLN A 155 14.66 11.30 9.57
N ALA A 156 14.02 11.14 10.72
CA ALA A 156 14.71 11.14 12.02
C ALA A 156 15.72 9.97 12.17
N ASN A 157 15.49 8.87 11.45
CA ASN A 157 16.33 7.67 11.48
C ASN A 157 17.22 7.52 10.24
N ASN A 158 17.25 8.54 9.36
CA ASN A 158 18.02 8.54 8.11
C ASN A 158 17.71 7.33 7.21
N ILE A 159 16.43 6.95 7.12
CA ILE A 159 15.92 5.85 6.30
C ILE A 159 15.33 6.43 5.02
N ARG A 160 15.66 5.84 3.86
CA ARG A 160 15.02 6.19 2.60
C ARG A 160 13.51 5.93 2.70
N CYS A 161 12.69 6.94 2.37
CA CYS A 161 11.24 6.82 2.45
C CYS A 161 10.58 7.26 1.16
N GLU A 162 9.61 6.48 0.71
CA GLU A 162 8.80 6.73 -0.47
C GLU A 162 7.33 6.60 -0.11
N ALA A 163 6.52 7.61 -0.44
CA ALA A 163 5.09 7.63 -0.17
C ALA A 163 4.29 7.63 -1.47
N SER A 164 3.32 6.74 -1.58
CA SER A 164 2.34 6.77 -2.66
C SER A 164 1.25 7.79 -2.33
N LEU A 165 1.21 8.88 -3.10
CA LEU A 165 0.25 9.97 -2.90
C LEU A 165 -0.87 9.88 -3.93
N GLU A 166 -2.09 10.00 -3.47
CA GLU A 166 -3.26 10.16 -4.33
C GLU A 166 -3.50 11.65 -4.57
N ASN A 167 -3.23 12.10 -5.80
CA ASN A 167 -3.59 13.45 -6.24
C ASN A 167 -4.87 13.41 -7.07
N LEU A 168 -5.50 14.58 -7.24
CA LEU A 168 -6.64 14.73 -8.12
C LEU A 168 -6.21 14.44 -9.55
N MET A 169 -6.84 13.45 -10.17
CA MET A 169 -6.60 13.08 -11.56
C MET A 169 -7.70 13.70 -12.44
N ALA A 170 -7.32 14.44 -13.47
CA ALA A 170 -8.25 14.99 -14.46
C ALA A 170 -8.45 13.99 -15.62
N CYS A 171 -7.62 13.98 -16.66
CA CYS A 171 -7.78 13.11 -17.81
C CYS A 171 -7.06 11.75 -17.66
N GLY A 172 -5.99 11.68 -16.90
CA GLY A 172 -5.15 10.49 -16.73
C GLY A 172 -4.34 10.12 -17.98
N LEU A 173 -4.19 11.05 -18.90
CA LEU A 173 -3.47 10.85 -20.18
C LEU A 173 -2.29 11.83 -20.34
N GLY A 174 -1.99 12.63 -19.30
CA GLY A 174 -0.94 13.66 -19.36
C GLY A 174 -1.27 14.87 -20.23
N ALA A 175 -2.50 15.00 -20.71
CA ALA A 175 -2.92 16.15 -21.52
C ALA A 175 -3.36 17.36 -20.70
N CYS A 176 -3.55 17.19 -19.38
CA CYS A 176 -3.98 18.24 -18.46
C CYS A 176 -2.78 18.68 -17.60
N ARG A 177 -2.52 20.00 -17.54
CA ARG A 177 -1.43 20.56 -16.71
C ARG A 177 -1.57 20.31 -15.19
N SER A 178 -2.75 19.89 -14.73
CA SER A 178 -3.01 19.56 -13.32
C SER A 178 -2.50 18.18 -12.90
N GLU A 179 -1.81 17.43 -13.80
CA GLU A 179 -1.30 16.08 -13.57
C GLU A 179 0.23 16.03 -13.43
N GLU A 180 0.90 17.19 -13.50
CA GLU A 180 2.34 17.36 -13.30
C GLU A 180 2.74 17.39 -11.82
#